data_62e6e7f4c1a69e89ea6dd571d07105a4
#
_entry.id   62e6e7f4c1a69e89ea6dd571d07105a4
#
_cell.length_a   1.000
_cell.length_b   1.000
_cell.length_c   1.000
_cell.angle_alpha   90.00
_cell.angle_beta   90.00
_cell.angle_gamma   90.00
#
_symmetry.space_group_name_H-M   'P 1'
#
loop_
_entity.id
_entity.type
_entity.pdbx_description
1 polymer ?
#
loop_
_entity_poly.entity_id
_entity_poly.type
_entity_poly.pdbx_seq_one_letter_code
_entity_poly.pdbx_strand_id
1 'polypeptide(L)'
;ATPSIDSYFNATIGKYGLVELTTRYGDRLMAEILTVDIKELRRKKIMKDTLFSPVLVEKLSEALGKGEQVIECKECGWVPHCVNCDVSLTYHKFRNELVCHYCGYKIQLPHQCPECQSPELRTMGFGTEMVEEEIATLFPSAKVERLDFDTARTRAAYERIIADFEKGKTQILIGTQMLSKGLDFGNVSVVGILNADSLMNFPDFRAHERAFQLMVQVSGRAGRRDKRGTVVLQTSQPDHPLIRMVERFAYKEMVRLQLGERSMFRYPPYYRLIVIVLRSRNDSILQELSVLYAENLRRRLGERVLGPVTPPITRVQTLHIRKIVLKIEIAAAIAPVREILE
;
A
#
# COMPACT_ATOMS: atom_id res chain seq x y z
N ALA A 1 -0.53 -8.94 17.87
CA ALA A 1 -0.82 -8.98 16.43
C ALA A 1 -2.26 -8.56 16.17
N THR A 2 -2.50 -7.88 15.08
CA THR A 2 -3.85 -7.53 14.61
C THR A 2 -4.27 -8.58 13.57
N PRO A 3 -5.20 -9.50 13.88
CA PRO A 3 -5.65 -10.50 12.92
C PRO A 3 -6.43 -9.86 11.76
N SER A 4 -6.67 -10.61 10.68
CA SER A 4 -7.60 -10.18 9.65
C SER A 4 -9.03 -10.15 10.20
N ILE A 5 -9.88 -9.28 9.64
CA ILE A 5 -11.29 -9.19 10.03
C ILE A 5 -12.00 -10.53 9.81
N ASP A 6 -11.69 -11.22 8.71
CA ASP A 6 -12.26 -12.56 8.43
C ASP A 6 -11.87 -13.60 9.51
N SER A 7 -10.59 -13.59 9.96
CA SER A 7 -10.12 -14.49 11.03
C SER A 7 -10.75 -14.14 12.38
N TYR A 8 -10.81 -12.85 12.72
CA TYR A 8 -11.43 -12.39 13.96
C TYR A 8 -12.94 -12.70 13.98
N PHE A 9 -13.65 -12.44 12.88
CA PHE A 9 -15.07 -12.80 12.75
C PHE A 9 -15.30 -14.29 12.93
N ASN A 10 -14.50 -15.14 12.26
CA ASN A 10 -14.61 -16.60 12.41
C ASN A 10 -14.34 -17.08 13.84
N ALA A 11 -13.47 -16.40 14.58
CA ALA A 11 -13.24 -16.68 15.99
C ALA A 11 -14.43 -16.22 16.85
N THR A 12 -15.01 -15.05 16.60
CA THR A 12 -16.19 -14.55 17.38
C THR A 12 -17.44 -15.38 17.18
N ILE A 13 -17.61 -16.04 16.02
CA ILE A 13 -18.72 -16.96 15.76
C ILE A 13 -18.40 -18.43 16.13
N GLY A 14 -17.29 -18.68 16.82
CA GLY A 14 -16.91 -19.97 17.36
C GLY A 14 -16.29 -20.98 16.40
N LYS A 15 -15.92 -20.57 15.16
CA LYS A 15 -15.19 -21.45 14.23
C LYS A 15 -13.73 -21.66 14.62
N TYR A 16 -13.14 -20.69 15.34
CA TYR A 16 -11.78 -20.72 15.85
C TYR A 16 -11.77 -20.38 17.34
N GLY A 17 -10.78 -20.86 18.07
CA GLY A 17 -10.54 -20.41 19.43
C GLY A 17 -10.06 -18.95 19.42
N LEU A 18 -10.61 -18.12 20.32
CA LEU A 18 -10.21 -16.72 20.51
C LEU A 18 -9.45 -16.57 21.83
N VAL A 19 -8.20 -16.16 21.75
CA VAL A 19 -7.40 -15.78 22.92
C VAL A 19 -6.97 -14.33 22.74
N GLU A 20 -7.38 -13.48 23.67
CA GLU A 20 -7.02 -12.06 23.68
C GLU A 20 -5.88 -11.80 24.68
N LEU A 21 -4.76 -11.29 24.19
CA LEU A 21 -3.68 -10.78 25.02
C LEU A 21 -3.86 -9.27 25.16
N THR A 22 -4.28 -8.82 26.34
CA THR A 22 -4.63 -7.41 26.60
C THR A 22 -3.44 -6.58 27.09
N THR A 23 -2.34 -7.23 27.51
CA THR A 23 -1.13 -6.56 27.98
C THR A 23 0.08 -6.97 27.12
N ARG A 24 1.06 -6.07 27.01
CA ARG A 24 2.36 -6.38 26.41
C ARG A 24 3.26 -7.09 27.44
N TYR A 25 4.12 -7.96 26.94
CA TYR A 25 5.17 -8.56 27.76
C TYR A 25 6.03 -7.47 28.42
N GLY A 26 6.19 -7.55 29.78
CA GLY A 26 6.96 -6.60 30.58
C GLY A 26 6.29 -5.22 30.72
N ASP A 27 4.95 -5.12 30.67
CA ASP A 27 4.14 -3.90 30.88
C ASP A 27 4.55 -2.68 30.05
N ARG A 28 5.12 -2.93 28.86
CA ARG A 28 5.64 -1.89 27.97
C ARG A 28 4.52 -1.05 27.35
N LEU A 29 4.68 0.27 27.42
CA LEU A 29 3.75 1.21 26.83
C LEU A 29 3.72 1.09 25.29
N MET A 30 2.55 1.35 24.71
CA MET A 30 2.41 1.53 23.26
C MET A 30 3.14 2.81 22.83
N ALA A 31 3.66 2.82 21.60
CA ALA A 31 4.26 4.00 21.01
C ALA A 31 3.28 5.18 21.00
N GLU A 32 3.79 6.39 21.10
CA GLU A 32 3.01 7.60 20.87
C GLU A 32 2.89 7.86 19.37
N ILE A 33 1.68 8.07 18.88
CA ILE A 33 1.43 8.39 17.47
C ILE A 33 1.10 9.87 17.37
N LEU A 34 1.96 10.61 16.67
CA LEU A 34 1.79 12.02 16.33
C LEU A 34 1.28 12.14 14.90
N THR A 35 0.02 12.49 14.72
CA THR A 35 -0.56 12.74 13.39
C THR A 35 -0.24 14.15 12.93
N VAL A 36 0.19 14.29 11.69
CA VAL A 36 0.58 15.56 11.07
C VAL A 36 -0.24 15.81 9.82
N ASP A 37 -0.93 16.96 9.78
CA ASP A 37 -1.67 17.43 8.60
C ASP A 37 -0.71 18.04 7.57
N ILE A 38 -0.31 17.23 6.59
CA ILE A 38 0.58 17.68 5.50
C ILE A 38 -0.15 18.62 4.51
N LYS A 39 -1.47 18.55 4.39
CA LYS A 39 -2.25 19.44 3.53
C LYS A 39 -2.20 20.88 4.05
N GLU A 40 -2.39 21.07 5.35
CA GLU A 40 -2.28 22.39 5.98
C GLU A 40 -0.86 22.93 5.92
N LEU A 41 0.16 22.11 6.20
CA LEU A 41 1.56 22.51 6.13
C LEU A 41 1.97 22.93 4.71
N ARG A 42 1.51 22.23 3.68
CA ARG A 42 1.73 22.62 2.28
C ARG A 42 1.00 23.91 1.92
N ARG A 43 -0.24 24.10 2.38
CA ARG A 43 -0.99 25.35 2.21
C ARG A 43 -0.27 26.53 2.83
N LYS A 44 0.31 26.36 4.01
CA LYS A 44 1.14 27.37 4.71
C LYS A 44 2.54 27.52 4.12
N LYS A 45 2.90 26.81 3.05
CA LYS A 45 4.23 26.77 2.40
C LYS A 45 5.38 26.32 3.32
N ILE A 46 5.08 25.63 4.42
CA ILE A 46 6.07 25.10 5.36
C ILE A 46 6.71 23.81 4.80
N MET A 47 5.97 23.06 3.96
CA MET A 47 6.45 21.86 3.25
C MET A 47 6.42 22.08 1.73
N LYS A 48 7.02 23.16 1.22
CA LYS A 48 6.93 23.52 -0.20
C LYS A 48 7.67 22.51 -1.09
N ASP A 49 8.91 22.22 -0.74
CA ASP A 49 9.83 21.43 -1.55
C ASP A 49 10.42 20.21 -0.78
N THR A 50 9.78 19.78 0.30
CA THR A 50 10.22 18.67 1.15
C THR A 50 9.14 17.61 1.33
N LEU A 51 9.54 16.36 1.49
CA LEU A 51 8.67 15.22 1.85
C LEU A 51 8.34 15.18 3.34
N PHE A 52 9.14 15.91 4.15
CA PHE A 52 9.15 15.80 5.58
C PHE A 52 8.48 16.98 6.27
N SER A 53 7.51 16.72 7.13
CA SER A 53 6.97 17.75 8.01
C SER A 53 8.03 18.19 9.03
N PRO A 54 7.99 19.45 9.53
CA PRO A 54 8.90 19.89 10.58
C PRO A 54 8.90 18.97 11.79
N VAL A 55 7.72 18.48 12.19
CA VAL A 55 7.57 17.48 13.28
C VAL A 55 8.31 16.19 12.94
N LEU A 56 8.23 15.73 11.70
CA LEU A 56 8.93 14.52 11.29
C LEU A 56 10.43 14.79 11.15
N VAL A 57 10.87 15.94 10.65
CA VAL A 57 12.29 16.33 10.62
C VAL A 57 12.83 16.47 12.04
N GLU A 58 12.11 17.09 12.97
CA GLU A 58 12.45 17.15 14.38
C GLU A 58 12.59 15.76 14.98
N LYS A 59 11.60 14.90 14.74
CA LYS A 59 11.61 13.51 15.19
C LYS A 59 12.48 12.60 14.36
N LEU A 60 12.86 13.02 13.14
CA LEU A 60 13.83 12.39 12.24
C LEU A 60 15.23 12.94 12.35
N SER A 61 15.41 14.10 12.83
CA SER A 61 16.63 14.34 13.58
C SER A 61 16.82 13.17 14.52
N GLU A 62 15.76 12.47 14.64
CA GLU A 62 15.52 11.26 15.40
C GLU A 62 15.26 9.98 14.55
N ALA A 63 14.72 9.86 13.24
CA ALA A 63 14.58 8.66 12.32
C ALA A 63 13.66 8.76 11.08
N LEU A 64 13.63 7.95 10.05
CA LEU A 64 13.05 8.14 8.69
C LEU A 64 12.38 6.99 7.91
N GLY A 65 11.75 7.24 6.78
CA GLY A 65 11.32 7.20 5.60
C GLY A 65 10.62 6.65 4.43
N LYS A 66 10.39 6.97 3.15
CA LYS A 66 10.06 6.14 1.96
C LYS A 66 9.37 6.69 0.71
N GLY A 67 9.38 5.89 -0.46
CA GLY A 67 8.52 6.02 -1.61
C GLY A 67 8.91 5.33 -2.95
N GLU A 68 8.20 5.47 -4.11
CA GLU A 68 8.51 4.99 -5.49
C GLU A 68 8.45 6.13 -6.52
N GLN A 69 9.16 6.02 -7.69
CA GLN A 69 9.34 7.12 -8.65
C GLN A 69 8.73 6.85 -10.04
N VAL A 70 8.11 7.88 -10.63
CA VAL A 70 7.66 7.94 -12.03
C VAL A 70 8.32 9.15 -12.69
N ILE A 71 8.62 9.09 -14.01
CA ILE A 71 9.14 10.21 -14.79
C ILE A 71 8.00 11.03 -15.41
N GLU A 72 8.11 12.34 -15.40
CA GLU A 72 7.20 13.27 -16.05
C GLU A 72 7.99 14.38 -16.76
N CYS A 73 7.51 14.83 -17.92
CA CYS A 73 8.04 16.05 -18.55
C CYS A 73 7.45 17.28 -17.88
N LYS A 74 8.27 18.24 -17.46
CA LYS A 74 7.82 19.48 -16.82
C LYS A 74 6.98 20.39 -17.74
N GLU A 75 7.29 20.37 -19.05
CA GLU A 75 6.68 21.30 -20.01
C GLU A 75 5.30 20.84 -20.48
N CYS A 76 5.14 19.57 -20.88
CA CYS A 76 3.89 19.07 -21.48
C CYS A 76 3.17 18.01 -20.64
N GLY A 77 3.72 17.60 -19.50
CA GLY A 77 3.13 16.57 -18.64
C GLY A 77 3.22 15.15 -19.19
N TRP A 78 4.03 14.90 -20.22
CA TRP A 78 4.24 13.57 -20.75
C TRP A 78 4.79 12.61 -19.70
N VAL A 79 4.17 11.44 -19.59
CA VAL A 79 4.60 10.31 -18.73
C VAL A 79 4.84 9.09 -19.60
N PRO A 80 5.98 8.39 -19.46
CA PRO A 80 6.25 7.18 -20.24
C PRO A 80 5.28 6.06 -19.88
N HIS A 81 4.57 5.54 -20.90
CA HIS A 81 3.63 4.45 -20.78
C HIS A 81 4.16 3.14 -21.38
N CYS A 82 3.72 2.02 -20.83
CA CYS A 82 4.03 0.72 -21.38
C CYS A 82 3.28 0.48 -22.71
N VAL A 83 3.97 0.00 -23.73
CA VAL A 83 3.34 -0.32 -25.04
C VAL A 83 2.39 -1.53 -24.97
N ASN A 84 2.59 -2.42 -23.98
CA ASN A 84 1.81 -3.66 -23.83
C ASN A 84 0.74 -3.58 -22.73
N CYS A 85 0.83 -2.61 -21.82
CA CYS A 85 -0.04 -2.49 -20.65
C CYS A 85 -0.49 -1.03 -20.48
N ASP A 86 -1.69 -0.83 -19.95
CA ASP A 86 -2.20 0.52 -19.67
C ASP A 86 -1.71 1.01 -18.30
N VAL A 87 -0.38 1.10 -18.17
CA VAL A 87 0.30 1.60 -16.98
C VAL A 87 1.50 2.45 -17.35
N SER A 88 1.85 3.39 -16.50
CA SER A 88 3.10 4.15 -16.61
C SER A 88 4.29 3.23 -16.34
N LEU A 89 5.43 3.54 -16.95
CA LEU A 89 6.69 2.86 -16.65
C LEU A 89 7.29 3.42 -15.36
N THR A 90 7.85 2.54 -14.55
CA THR A 90 8.59 2.92 -13.34
C THR A 90 10.06 3.17 -13.68
N TYR A 91 10.59 4.29 -13.22
CA TYR A 91 12.00 4.63 -13.41
C TYR A 91 12.88 3.94 -12.36
N HIS A 92 13.92 3.24 -12.81
CA HIS A 92 14.96 2.64 -11.99
C HIS A 92 16.28 3.41 -12.18
N LYS A 93 16.56 4.33 -11.27
CA LYS A 93 17.70 5.27 -11.33
C LYS A 93 19.04 4.55 -11.49
N PHE A 94 19.30 3.50 -10.72
CA PHE A 94 20.55 2.74 -10.75
C PHE A 94 20.89 2.16 -12.14
N ARG A 95 19.88 1.80 -12.95
CA ARG A 95 20.04 1.27 -14.29
C ARG A 95 19.74 2.28 -15.39
N ASN A 96 19.24 3.46 -15.01
CA ASN A 96 18.73 4.48 -15.92
C ASN A 96 17.66 3.93 -16.90
N GLU A 97 16.83 2.99 -16.42
CA GLU A 97 15.82 2.28 -17.20
C GLU A 97 14.40 2.61 -16.71
N LEU A 98 13.47 2.66 -17.66
CA LEU A 98 12.03 2.70 -17.42
C LEU A 98 11.46 1.30 -17.61
N VAL A 99 10.80 0.73 -16.62
CA VAL A 99 10.38 -0.68 -16.59
C VAL A 99 8.89 -0.80 -16.30
N CYS A 100 8.20 -1.67 -17.03
CA CYS A 100 6.84 -2.10 -16.71
C CYS A 100 6.87 -3.28 -15.75
N HIS A 101 6.34 -3.13 -14.53
CA HIS A 101 6.28 -4.18 -13.51
C HIS A 101 5.24 -5.29 -13.79
N TYR A 102 4.40 -5.12 -14.84
CA TYR A 102 3.39 -6.10 -15.24
C TYR A 102 3.86 -7.07 -16.34
N CYS A 103 4.62 -6.58 -17.31
CA CYS A 103 5.07 -7.38 -18.45
C CYS A 103 6.58 -7.44 -18.63
N GLY A 104 7.34 -6.67 -17.85
CA GLY A 104 8.80 -6.59 -17.95
C GLY A 104 9.31 -5.76 -19.12
N TYR A 105 8.45 -5.09 -19.89
CA TYR A 105 8.87 -4.17 -20.95
C TYR A 105 9.80 -3.11 -20.41
N LYS A 106 10.90 -2.81 -21.12
CA LYS A 106 11.94 -1.86 -20.71
C LYS A 106 12.33 -0.93 -21.83
N ILE A 107 12.61 0.31 -21.48
CA ILE A 107 13.29 1.30 -22.33
C ILE A 107 14.33 2.06 -21.52
N GLN A 108 15.34 2.59 -22.17
CA GLN A 108 16.25 3.56 -21.56
C GLN A 108 15.52 4.89 -21.33
N LEU A 109 15.93 5.63 -20.28
CA LEU A 109 15.40 6.97 -20.08
C LEU A 109 15.78 7.85 -21.30
N PRO A 110 14.80 8.46 -22.00
CA PRO A 110 15.11 9.34 -23.11
C PRO A 110 15.81 10.62 -22.60
N HIS A 111 16.71 11.17 -23.41
CA HIS A 111 17.42 12.42 -23.08
C HIS A 111 16.51 13.65 -23.21
N GLN A 112 15.45 13.53 -24.00
CA GLN A 112 14.46 14.58 -24.26
C GLN A 112 13.08 13.97 -24.27
N CYS A 113 12.07 14.76 -23.93
CA CYS A 113 10.67 14.34 -24.01
C CYS A 113 10.31 13.97 -25.47
N PRO A 114 9.79 12.76 -25.73
CA PRO A 114 9.41 12.35 -27.09
C PRO A 114 8.27 13.22 -27.71
N GLU A 115 7.43 13.84 -26.88
CA GLU A 115 6.29 14.63 -27.34
C GLU A 115 6.65 16.09 -27.66
N CYS A 116 7.39 16.77 -26.78
CA CYS A 116 7.69 18.21 -26.95
C CYS A 116 9.19 18.52 -27.08
N GLN A 117 10.06 17.51 -27.08
CA GLN A 117 11.53 17.61 -27.21
C GLN A 117 12.23 18.39 -26.08
N SER A 118 11.51 18.74 -25.02
CA SER A 118 12.09 19.39 -23.84
C SER A 118 13.07 18.46 -23.13
N PRO A 119 14.25 18.93 -22.70
CA PRO A 119 15.18 18.14 -21.86
C PRO A 119 14.72 18.06 -20.39
N GLU A 120 13.69 18.83 -20.00
CA GLU A 120 13.23 18.97 -18.62
C GLU A 120 12.36 17.79 -18.18
N LEU A 121 12.97 16.61 -18.05
CA LEU A 121 12.34 15.43 -17.45
C LEU A 121 12.60 15.41 -15.94
N ARG A 122 11.55 15.23 -15.13
CA ARG A 122 11.64 15.14 -13.66
C ARG A 122 11.08 13.82 -13.14
N THR A 123 11.60 13.38 -12.01
CA THR A 123 11.02 12.27 -11.26
C THR A 123 9.80 12.76 -10.47
N MET A 124 8.71 12.00 -10.53
CA MET A 124 7.50 12.23 -9.75
C MET A 124 7.26 11.05 -8.80
N GLY A 125 6.69 11.34 -7.65
CA GLY A 125 6.40 10.34 -6.61
C GLY A 125 7.52 10.21 -5.58
N PHE A 126 7.32 9.31 -4.61
CA PHE A 126 8.24 9.11 -3.50
C PHE A 126 9.02 7.81 -3.72
N GLY A 127 10.13 7.81 -4.47
CA GLY A 127 11.09 6.69 -4.50
C GLY A 127 11.85 6.57 -3.19
N THR A 128 12.11 5.35 -2.70
CA THR A 128 12.99 5.13 -1.54
C THR A 128 14.36 5.79 -1.74
N GLU A 129 14.80 5.95 -3.00
CA GLU A 129 16.00 6.68 -3.39
C GLU A 129 15.89 8.18 -3.10
N MET A 130 14.78 8.81 -3.48
CA MET A 130 14.56 10.24 -3.22
C MET A 130 14.47 10.53 -1.71
N VAL A 131 13.84 9.63 -0.97
CA VAL A 131 13.82 9.69 0.50
C VAL A 131 15.24 9.56 1.06
N GLU A 132 16.06 8.64 0.57
CA GLU A 132 17.46 8.46 0.97
C GLU A 132 18.29 9.71 0.70
N GLU A 133 18.14 10.32 -0.50
CA GLU A 133 18.87 11.54 -0.88
C GLU A 133 18.50 12.74 -0.01
N GLU A 134 17.19 12.95 0.24
CA GLU A 134 16.74 14.04 1.10
C GLU A 134 17.22 13.85 2.56
N ILE A 135 17.26 12.59 3.01
CA ILE A 135 17.79 12.25 4.32
C ILE A 135 19.28 12.46 4.43
N ALA A 136 20.04 12.02 3.44
CA ALA A 136 21.47 12.23 3.42
C ALA A 136 21.81 13.74 3.43
N THR A 137 20.92 14.56 2.86
CA THR A 137 21.04 16.03 2.90
C THR A 137 20.71 16.58 4.29
N LEU A 138 19.66 16.09 4.93
CA LEU A 138 19.23 16.54 6.25
C LEU A 138 20.14 16.02 7.38
N PHE A 139 20.71 14.83 7.21
CA PHE A 139 21.53 14.13 8.21
C PHE A 139 22.85 13.59 7.61
N PRO A 140 23.78 14.46 7.18
CA PRO A 140 24.99 14.03 6.47
C PRO A 140 25.91 13.10 7.26
N SER A 141 25.81 13.10 8.59
CA SER A 141 26.60 12.25 9.48
C SER A 141 25.95 10.89 9.77
N ALA A 142 24.68 10.70 9.41
CA ALA A 142 23.95 9.47 9.70
C ALA A 142 24.20 8.43 8.60
N LYS A 143 24.48 7.18 9.00
CA LYS A 143 24.51 6.08 8.05
C LYS A 143 23.10 5.63 7.72
N VAL A 144 22.70 5.82 6.47
CA VAL A 144 21.42 5.48 5.91
C VAL A 144 21.53 4.22 5.06
N GLU A 145 20.59 3.31 5.15
CA GLU A 145 20.46 2.16 4.23
C GLU A 145 18.99 1.96 3.83
N ARG A 146 18.78 1.43 2.61
CA ARG A 146 17.47 1.09 2.10
C ARG A 146 17.21 -0.41 2.17
N LEU A 147 15.96 -0.77 2.48
CA LEU A 147 15.43 -2.12 2.40
C LEU A 147 14.21 -2.14 1.47
N ASP A 148 14.46 -2.25 0.19
CA ASP A 148 13.47 -2.33 -0.88
C ASP A 148 13.77 -3.51 -1.83
N PHE A 149 12.98 -3.64 -2.89
CA PHE A 149 13.13 -4.72 -3.87
C PHE A 149 14.46 -4.66 -4.63
N ASP A 150 15.05 -3.47 -4.78
CA ASP A 150 16.29 -3.27 -5.51
C ASP A 150 17.53 -3.52 -4.66
N THR A 151 17.50 -3.17 -3.39
CA THR A 151 18.63 -3.37 -2.46
C THR A 151 18.64 -4.76 -1.83
N ALA A 152 17.48 -5.41 -1.67
CA ALA A 152 17.31 -6.71 -1.02
C ALA A 152 16.94 -7.84 -2.00
N ARG A 153 17.54 -7.87 -3.19
CA ARG A 153 17.27 -8.90 -4.23
C ARG A 153 17.70 -10.30 -3.82
N THR A 154 18.69 -10.42 -2.95
CA THR A 154 19.17 -11.71 -2.44
C THR A 154 18.90 -11.81 -0.95
N ARG A 155 18.68 -13.03 -0.48
CA ARG A 155 18.52 -13.31 0.96
C ARG A 155 19.71 -12.78 1.77
N ALA A 156 20.92 -12.95 1.27
CA ALA A 156 22.14 -12.48 1.93
C ALA A 156 22.19 -10.95 2.07
N ALA A 157 21.77 -10.20 1.02
CA ALA A 157 21.68 -8.74 1.07
C ALA A 157 20.64 -8.29 2.10
N TYR A 158 19.46 -8.93 2.11
CA TYR A 158 18.41 -8.67 3.09
C TYR A 158 18.90 -8.90 4.53
N GLU A 159 19.49 -10.08 4.81
CA GLU A 159 20.00 -10.44 6.14
C GLU A 159 21.13 -9.50 6.60
N ARG A 160 22.02 -9.07 5.69
CA ARG A 160 23.07 -8.10 5.99
C ARG A 160 22.50 -6.74 6.41
N ILE A 161 21.58 -6.18 5.65
CA ILE A 161 20.97 -4.86 5.94
C ILE A 161 20.28 -4.90 7.32
N ILE A 162 19.54 -5.95 7.60
CA ILE A 162 18.88 -6.13 8.90
C ILE A 162 19.90 -6.23 10.04
N ALA A 163 20.93 -7.07 9.88
CA ALA A 163 21.96 -7.25 10.90
C ALA A 163 22.77 -5.95 11.17
N ASP A 164 23.04 -5.16 10.14
CA ASP A 164 23.75 -3.89 10.29
C ASP A 164 22.89 -2.83 11.00
N PHE A 165 21.59 -2.83 10.76
CA PHE A 165 20.65 -1.97 11.49
C PHE A 165 20.45 -2.43 12.95
N GLU A 166 20.31 -3.71 13.21
CA GLU A 166 20.19 -4.26 14.58
C GLU A 166 21.43 -3.98 15.43
N LYS A 167 22.61 -4.04 14.82
CA LYS A 167 23.90 -3.74 15.47
C LYS A 167 24.18 -2.23 15.62
N GLY A 168 23.29 -1.37 15.13
CA GLY A 168 23.47 0.09 15.17
C GLY A 168 24.54 0.63 14.22
N LYS A 169 25.03 -0.18 13.28
CA LYS A 169 25.92 0.30 12.22
C LYS A 169 25.18 1.18 11.22
N THR A 170 23.92 0.86 10.93
CA THR A 170 22.98 1.70 10.19
C THR A 170 22.07 2.39 11.19
N GLN A 171 21.99 3.71 11.13
CA GLN A 171 21.22 4.52 12.07
C GLN A 171 19.80 4.79 11.55
N ILE A 172 19.65 4.84 10.23
CA ILE A 172 18.39 5.14 9.56
C ILE A 172 18.12 4.07 8.52
N LEU A 173 16.99 3.37 8.66
CA LEU A 173 16.56 2.35 7.72
C LEU A 173 15.32 2.81 6.97
N ILE A 174 15.47 2.97 5.66
CA ILE A 174 14.38 3.31 4.75
C ILE A 174 13.87 2.02 4.12
N GLY A 175 12.58 1.85 4.06
CA GLY A 175 12.10 0.65 3.42
C GLY A 175 10.61 0.63 3.10
N THR A 176 10.13 -0.29 2.28
CA THR A 176 8.73 -0.49 1.88
C THR A 176 7.96 -1.35 2.91
N GLN A 177 6.78 -1.84 2.60
CA GLN A 177 6.04 -2.78 3.45
C GLN A 177 6.88 -3.98 3.91
N MET A 178 8.06 -4.21 3.32
CA MET A 178 9.02 -5.22 3.75
C MET A 178 9.47 -5.00 5.21
N LEU A 179 9.58 -3.76 5.67
CA LEU A 179 9.92 -3.43 7.07
C LEU A 179 8.81 -3.75 8.08
N SER A 180 7.58 -3.96 7.63
CA SER A 180 6.47 -4.24 8.52
C SER A 180 6.39 -5.70 8.97
N LYS A 181 6.94 -6.65 8.22
CA LYS A 181 6.77 -8.10 8.46
C LYS A 181 8.01 -8.75 9.08
N GLY A 182 7.80 -9.46 10.19
CA GLY A 182 8.79 -10.40 10.75
C GLY A 182 10.01 -9.80 11.44
N LEU A 183 10.25 -8.50 11.36
CA LEU A 183 11.41 -7.84 11.97
C LEU A 183 11.10 -7.37 13.39
N ASP A 184 12.04 -7.54 14.30
CA ASP A 184 11.93 -7.13 15.70
C ASP A 184 13.15 -6.32 16.14
N PHE A 185 13.12 -5.03 15.87
CA PHE A 185 14.22 -4.13 16.22
C PHE A 185 14.10 -3.64 17.67
N GLY A 186 15.06 -3.98 18.51
CA GLY A 186 15.08 -3.61 19.92
C GLY A 186 15.42 -2.13 20.20
N ASN A 187 15.94 -1.38 19.22
CA ASN A 187 16.52 -0.04 19.40
C ASN A 187 15.86 1.05 18.53
N VAL A 188 14.65 0.84 18.02
CA VAL A 188 13.96 1.85 17.22
C VAL A 188 13.24 2.83 18.13
N SER A 189 13.69 4.08 18.17
CA SER A 189 13.08 5.16 18.95
C SER A 189 11.95 5.85 18.21
N VAL A 190 12.11 6.04 16.91
CA VAL A 190 11.17 6.78 16.05
C VAL A 190 10.84 6.00 14.78
N VAL A 191 9.59 6.11 14.35
CA VAL A 191 9.10 5.57 13.07
C VAL A 191 8.37 6.67 12.33
N GLY A 192 8.71 6.89 11.06
CA GLY A 192 8.00 7.80 10.15
C GLY A 192 7.09 7.06 9.18
N ILE A 193 5.84 7.46 9.06
CA ILE A 193 4.91 7.03 8.02
C ILE A 193 4.61 8.24 7.13
N LEU A 194 5.22 8.29 5.93
CA LEU A 194 5.22 9.49 5.10
C LEU A 194 3.90 9.76 4.38
N ASN A 195 3.15 8.71 4.03
CA ASN A 195 1.94 8.83 3.24
C ASN A 195 0.93 7.76 3.64
N ALA A 196 0.16 8.04 4.70
CA ALA A 196 -0.92 7.15 5.14
C ALA A 196 -2.08 7.12 4.14
N ASP A 197 -2.29 8.22 3.38
CA ASP A 197 -3.39 8.37 2.46
C ASP A 197 -3.35 7.34 1.33
N SER A 198 -2.17 7.01 0.81
CA SER A 198 -2.00 6.00 -0.25
C SER A 198 -2.48 4.61 0.17
N LEU A 199 -2.40 4.29 1.44
CA LEU A 199 -2.86 3.02 2.00
C LEU A 199 -4.38 2.99 2.15
N MET A 200 -4.97 4.13 2.58
CA MET A 200 -6.41 4.26 2.83
C MET A 200 -7.23 4.37 1.55
N ASN A 201 -6.69 5.09 0.56
CA ASN A 201 -7.40 5.40 -0.69
C ASN A 201 -7.23 4.33 -1.78
N PHE A 202 -6.65 3.18 -1.47
CA PHE A 202 -6.53 2.09 -2.42
C PHE A 202 -7.91 1.51 -2.79
N PRO A 203 -8.23 1.26 -4.08
CA PRO A 203 -9.55 0.81 -4.53
C PRO A 203 -9.79 -0.69 -4.23
N ASP A 204 -9.81 -1.06 -2.97
CA ASP A 204 -10.08 -2.41 -2.46
C ASP A 204 -10.90 -2.30 -1.16
N PHE A 205 -11.94 -3.11 -1.00
CA PHE A 205 -12.78 -3.10 0.21
C PHE A 205 -12.01 -3.43 1.50
N ARG A 206 -10.79 -3.97 1.40
CA ARG A 206 -9.87 -4.21 2.52
C ARG A 206 -8.86 -3.08 2.73
N ALA A 207 -8.96 -1.97 2.00
CA ALA A 207 -7.96 -0.91 2.08
C ALA A 207 -7.80 -0.37 3.51
N HIS A 208 -8.90 -0.03 4.17
CA HIS A 208 -8.89 0.46 5.54
C HIS A 208 -8.37 -0.57 6.55
N GLU A 209 -8.75 -1.85 6.41
CA GLU A 209 -8.21 -2.93 7.24
C GLU A 209 -6.70 -3.05 7.09
N ARG A 210 -6.22 -3.11 5.84
CA ARG A 210 -4.78 -3.24 5.54
C ARG A 210 -3.99 -2.01 6.02
N ALA A 211 -4.54 -0.82 5.81
CA ALA A 211 -3.95 0.43 6.28
C ALA A 211 -3.82 0.44 7.80
N PHE A 212 -4.90 0.11 8.53
CA PHE A 212 -4.88 0.00 9.98
C PHE A 212 -3.83 -1.01 10.47
N GLN A 213 -3.87 -2.23 9.92
CA GLN A 213 -2.94 -3.28 10.31
C GLN A 213 -1.49 -2.88 10.08
N LEU A 214 -1.18 -2.28 8.93
CA LEU A 214 0.17 -1.84 8.59
C LEU A 214 0.63 -0.71 9.53
N MET A 215 -0.17 0.33 9.70
CA MET A 215 0.17 1.47 10.57
C MET A 215 0.37 1.03 12.03
N VAL A 216 -0.51 0.20 12.56
CA VAL A 216 -0.38 -0.34 13.94
C VAL A 216 0.81 -1.29 14.05
N GLN A 217 1.08 -2.12 13.04
CA GLN A 217 2.21 -3.03 13.04
C GLN A 217 3.55 -2.28 13.03
N VAL A 218 3.67 -1.26 12.19
CA VAL A 218 4.86 -0.41 12.10
C VAL A 218 5.00 0.42 13.37
N SER A 219 3.92 0.98 13.90
CA SER A 219 3.92 1.69 15.21
C SER A 219 4.37 0.79 16.35
N GLY A 220 4.03 -0.49 16.30
CA GLY A 220 4.49 -1.48 17.27
C GLY A 220 6.01 -1.74 17.24
N ARG A 221 6.77 -1.21 16.28
CA ARG A 221 8.24 -1.32 16.24
C ARG A 221 8.95 -0.28 17.09
N ALA A 222 8.34 0.88 17.29
CA ALA A 222 8.90 1.92 18.16
C ALA A 222 8.72 1.59 19.65
N GLY A 223 9.74 1.88 20.47
CA GLY A 223 9.64 1.85 21.94
C GLY A 223 9.70 0.47 22.61
N ARG A 224 10.62 -0.42 22.21
CA ARG A 224 10.68 -1.79 22.76
C ARG A 224 11.64 -2.01 23.92
N ARG A 225 12.56 -1.10 24.19
CA ARG A 225 13.41 -1.14 25.39
C ARG A 225 12.92 -0.04 26.32
N ASP A 226 13.59 0.39 27.26
CA ASP A 226 13.18 1.19 28.41
C ASP A 226 12.52 2.57 28.13
N LYS A 227 12.23 2.91 26.86
CA LYS A 227 11.60 4.18 26.48
C LYS A 227 10.39 3.99 25.56
N ARG A 228 9.37 4.83 25.76
CA ARG A 228 8.24 4.95 24.84
C ARG A 228 8.73 5.49 23.51
N GLY A 229 8.46 4.77 22.41
CA GLY A 229 8.80 5.21 21.08
C GLY A 229 7.80 6.20 20.51
N THR A 230 8.24 6.99 19.53
CA THR A 230 7.40 7.96 18.81
C THR A 230 7.15 7.48 17.40
N VAL A 231 5.92 7.62 16.92
CA VAL A 231 5.53 7.40 15.52
C VAL A 231 5.00 8.70 14.96
N VAL A 232 5.59 9.20 13.88
CA VAL A 232 5.09 10.36 13.17
C VAL A 232 4.35 9.90 11.92
N LEU A 233 3.04 10.15 11.89
CA LEU A 233 2.15 9.75 10.81
C LEU A 233 1.75 10.99 10.00
N GLN A 234 2.19 11.06 8.74
CA GLN A 234 1.86 12.14 7.83
C GLN A 234 0.64 11.77 6.96
N THR A 235 -0.38 12.62 6.97
CA THR A 235 -1.63 12.44 6.22
C THR A 235 -2.23 13.78 5.82
N SER A 236 -2.95 13.81 4.70
CA SER A 236 -3.80 14.94 4.29
C SER A 236 -5.20 14.89 4.92
N GLN A 237 -5.49 13.82 5.68
CA GLN A 237 -6.79 13.53 6.28
C GLN A 237 -6.66 13.24 7.79
N PRO A 238 -6.15 14.17 8.62
CA PRO A 238 -5.86 13.90 10.03
C PRO A 238 -7.10 13.52 10.84
N ASP A 239 -8.27 14.03 10.46
CA ASP A 239 -9.55 13.74 11.12
C ASP A 239 -10.26 12.48 10.62
N HIS A 240 -9.66 11.75 9.67
CA HIS A 240 -10.25 10.50 9.16
C HIS A 240 -10.45 9.49 10.31
N PRO A 241 -11.63 8.84 10.44
CA PRO A 241 -11.92 7.93 11.56
C PRO A 241 -10.87 6.84 11.74
N LEU A 242 -10.32 6.30 10.63
CA LEU A 242 -9.28 5.28 10.68
C LEU A 242 -7.99 5.78 11.34
N ILE A 243 -7.57 7.03 11.06
CA ILE A 243 -6.39 7.65 11.69
C ILE A 243 -6.61 7.76 13.19
N ARG A 244 -7.77 8.25 13.64
CA ARG A 244 -8.13 8.33 15.05
C ARG A 244 -8.15 6.96 15.76
N MET A 245 -8.55 5.90 15.02
CA MET A 245 -8.48 4.54 15.56
C MET A 245 -7.04 4.02 15.64
N VAL A 246 -6.19 4.37 14.68
CA VAL A 246 -4.76 4.00 14.70
C VAL A 246 -4.05 4.66 15.89
N GLU A 247 -4.27 5.95 16.14
CA GLU A 247 -3.71 6.68 17.29
C GLU A 247 -4.00 6.00 18.64
N ARG A 248 -5.20 5.43 18.76
CA ARG A 248 -5.67 4.76 19.97
C ARG A 248 -5.47 3.24 19.96
N PHE A 249 -4.90 2.69 18.90
CA PHE A 249 -4.80 1.23 18.68
C PHE A 249 -6.14 0.51 18.79
N ALA A 250 -7.23 1.16 18.37
CA ALA A 250 -8.62 0.74 18.59
C ALA A 250 -9.07 -0.33 17.58
N TYR A 251 -8.42 -1.52 17.59
CA TYR A 251 -8.69 -2.61 16.66
C TYR A 251 -10.16 -3.06 16.64
N LYS A 252 -10.76 -3.26 17.80
CA LYS A 252 -12.16 -3.71 17.89
C LYS A 252 -13.16 -2.70 17.32
N GLU A 253 -12.87 -1.40 17.45
CA GLU A 253 -13.67 -0.31 16.88
C GLU A 253 -13.56 -0.34 15.34
N MET A 254 -12.34 -0.45 14.83
CA MET A 254 -12.08 -0.60 13.38
C MET A 254 -12.81 -1.82 12.82
N VAL A 255 -12.72 -2.99 13.47
CA VAL A 255 -13.42 -4.21 13.03
C VAL A 255 -14.93 -3.99 13.00
N ARG A 256 -15.52 -3.38 14.04
CA ARG A 256 -16.96 -3.12 14.09
C ARG A 256 -17.41 -2.23 12.94
N LEU A 257 -16.68 -1.14 12.67
CA LEU A 257 -16.97 -0.25 11.54
C LEU A 257 -16.91 -1.00 10.22
N GLN A 258 -15.81 -1.71 9.99
CA GLN A 258 -15.59 -2.45 8.74
C GLN A 258 -16.58 -3.59 8.54
N LEU A 259 -16.96 -4.31 9.58
CA LEU A 259 -18.01 -5.35 9.49
C LEU A 259 -19.35 -4.74 9.14
N GLY A 260 -19.70 -3.58 9.67
CA GLY A 260 -20.93 -2.85 9.28
C GLY A 260 -20.94 -2.51 7.80
N GLU A 261 -19.86 -1.90 7.28
CA GLU A 261 -19.71 -1.60 5.86
C GLU A 261 -19.77 -2.85 4.97
N ARG A 262 -19.06 -3.92 5.37
CA ARG A 262 -19.05 -5.19 4.62
C ARG A 262 -20.39 -5.88 4.57
N SER A 263 -21.17 -5.81 5.64
CA SER A 263 -22.55 -6.30 5.66
C SER A 263 -23.43 -5.51 4.68
N MET A 264 -23.37 -4.17 4.75
CA MET A 264 -24.16 -3.28 3.88
C MET A 264 -23.83 -3.47 2.40
N PHE A 265 -22.54 -3.57 2.06
CA PHE A 265 -22.08 -3.69 0.68
C PHE A 265 -21.89 -5.12 0.20
N ARG A 266 -22.37 -6.11 0.94
CA ARG A 266 -22.32 -7.55 0.58
C ARG A 266 -20.88 -8.03 0.30
N TYR A 267 -19.95 -7.79 1.26
CA TYR A 267 -18.57 -8.24 1.21
C TYR A 267 -18.27 -9.37 2.21
N PRO A 268 -17.17 -10.10 2.04
CA PRO A 268 -16.71 -11.04 3.06
C PRO A 268 -16.51 -10.33 4.43
N PRO A 269 -16.83 -10.98 5.55
CA PRO A 269 -17.11 -12.42 5.72
C PRO A 269 -18.58 -12.84 5.51
N TYR A 270 -19.49 -11.92 5.20
CA TYR A 270 -20.93 -12.22 5.03
C TYR A 270 -21.26 -12.84 3.67
N TYR A 271 -20.45 -12.52 2.67
CA TYR A 271 -20.60 -13.01 1.30
C TYR A 271 -19.29 -13.63 0.81
N ARG A 272 -19.40 -14.60 -0.10
CA ARG A 272 -18.28 -15.06 -0.92
C ARG A 272 -18.16 -14.15 -2.12
N LEU A 273 -16.94 -13.71 -2.41
CA LEU A 273 -16.63 -12.88 -3.57
C LEU A 273 -15.92 -13.75 -4.61
N ILE A 274 -16.53 -13.91 -5.78
CA ILE A 274 -15.94 -14.60 -6.93
C ILE A 274 -15.71 -13.56 -8.01
N VAL A 275 -14.48 -13.45 -8.49
CA VAL A 275 -14.11 -12.51 -9.55
C VAL A 275 -13.78 -13.30 -10.80
N ILE A 276 -14.60 -13.14 -11.82
CA ILE A 276 -14.37 -13.69 -13.15
C ILE A 276 -13.58 -12.64 -13.95
N VAL A 277 -12.42 -13.02 -14.46
CA VAL A 277 -11.57 -12.15 -15.24
C VAL A 277 -11.55 -12.62 -16.69
N LEU A 278 -12.15 -11.85 -17.57
CA LEU A 278 -12.19 -12.09 -19.01
C LEU A 278 -11.05 -11.31 -19.67
N ARG A 279 -10.37 -11.93 -20.62
CA ARG A 279 -9.23 -11.34 -21.32
C ARG A 279 -9.28 -11.63 -22.81
N SER A 280 -8.99 -10.61 -23.65
CA SER A 280 -8.89 -10.77 -25.10
C SER A 280 -7.92 -9.73 -25.68
N ARG A 281 -7.32 -10.04 -26.83
CA ARG A 281 -6.55 -9.06 -27.61
C ARG A 281 -7.46 -8.06 -28.32
N ASN A 282 -8.70 -8.44 -28.62
CA ASN A 282 -9.69 -7.58 -29.26
C ASN A 282 -10.66 -7.06 -28.20
N ASP A 283 -10.64 -5.72 -27.98
CA ASP A 283 -11.46 -5.06 -26.96
C ASP A 283 -12.95 -5.07 -27.30
N SER A 284 -13.31 -4.86 -28.57
CA SER A 284 -14.71 -4.87 -29.00
C SER A 284 -15.38 -6.22 -28.78
N ILE A 285 -14.71 -7.30 -29.18
CA ILE A 285 -15.18 -8.67 -28.95
C ILE A 285 -15.27 -8.96 -27.45
N LEU A 286 -14.29 -8.52 -26.67
CA LEU A 286 -14.31 -8.70 -25.22
C LEU A 286 -15.47 -7.95 -24.56
N GLN A 287 -15.77 -6.75 -25.02
CA GLN A 287 -16.90 -5.94 -24.55
C GLN A 287 -18.22 -6.66 -24.80
N GLU A 288 -18.47 -7.09 -26.02
CA GLU A 288 -19.71 -7.79 -26.41
C GLU A 288 -19.88 -9.10 -25.63
N LEU A 289 -18.85 -9.96 -25.65
CA LEU A 289 -18.91 -11.26 -24.97
C LEU A 289 -19.02 -11.13 -23.46
N SER A 290 -18.38 -10.13 -22.85
CA SER A 290 -18.48 -9.91 -21.41
C SER A 290 -19.88 -9.48 -20.98
N VAL A 291 -20.59 -8.69 -21.81
CA VAL A 291 -21.98 -8.30 -21.57
C VAL A 291 -22.90 -9.52 -21.70
N LEU A 292 -22.80 -10.26 -22.79
CA LEU A 292 -23.59 -11.48 -23.03
C LEU A 292 -23.40 -12.52 -21.92
N TYR A 293 -22.16 -12.71 -21.50
CA TYR A 293 -21.84 -13.64 -20.42
C TYR A 293 -22.42 -13.18 -19.08
N ALA A 294 -22.29 -11.90 -18.75
CA ALA A 294 -22.87 -11.33 -17.54
C ALA A 294 -24.42 -11.44 -17.53
N GLU A 295 -25.07 -11.22 -18.67
CA GLU A 295 -26.53 -11.39 -18.80
C GLU A 295 -26.95 -12.84 -18.60
N ASN A 296 -26.23 -13.79 -19.18
CA ASN A 296 -26.49 -15.22 -18.98
C ASN A 296 -26.37 -15.61 -17.50
N LEU A 297 -25.30 -15.13 -16.84
CA LEU A 297 -25.13 -15.33 -15.40
C LEU A 297 -26.27 -14.69 -14.60
N ARG A 298 -26.74 -13.48 -14.95
CA ARG A 298 -27.85 -12.81 -14.26
C ARG A 298 -29.16 -13.55 -14.39
N ARG A 299 -29.43 -14.20 -15.51
CA ARG A 299 -30.64 -15.04 -15.66
C ARG A 299 -30.69 -16.17 -14.65
N ARG A 300 -29.53 -16.67 -14.19
CA ARG A 300 -29.43 -17.79 -13.25
C ARG A 300 -29.16 -17.34 -11.81
N LEU A 301 -28.39 -16.28 -11.61
CA LEU A 301 -27.88 -15.84 -10.31
C LEU A 301 -28.48 -14.51 -9.83
N GLY A 302 -29.26 -13.82 -10.68
CA GLY A 302 -29.94 -12.57 -10.35
C GLY A 302 -28.98 -11.42 -9.97
N GLU A 303 -29.34 -10.69 -8.94
CA GLU A 303 -28.59 -9.51 -8.41
C GLU A 303 -27.19 -9.85 -7.84
N ARG A 304 -26.86 -11.13 -7.72
CA ARG A 304 -25.52 -11.56 -7.27
C ARG A 304 -24.42 -11.23 -8.28
N VAL A 305 -24.80 -10.89 -9.53
CA VAL A 305 -23.89 -10.65 -10.65
C VAL A 305 -23.72 -9.14 -10.87
N LEU A 306 -22.50 -8.65 -10.64
CA LEU A 306 -22.12 -7.26 -10.84
C LEU A 306 -21.13 -7.13 -12.01
N GLY A 307 -21.27 -6.10 -12.82
CA GLY A 307 -20.43 -5.87 -14.00
C GLY A 307 -21.12 -6.33 -15.29
N PRO A 308 -20.43 -6.47 -16.43
CA PRO A 308 -18.97 -6.37 -16.52
C PRO A 308 -18.47 -4.96 -16.21
N VAL A 309 -17.29 -4.87 -15.59
CA VAL A 309 -16.60 -3.60 -15.30
C VAL A 309 -15.20 -3.62 -15.90
N THR A 310 -14.76 -2.47 -16.37
CA THR A 310 -13.37 -2.24 -16.77
C THR A 310 -12.57 -1.93 -15.51
N PRO A 311 -11.52 -2.71 -15.19
CA PRO A 311 -10.68 -2.42 -14.04
C PRO A 311 -9.82 -1.15 -14.30
N PRO A 312 -9.22 -0.52 -13.26
CA PRO A 312 -8.34 0.64 -13.43
C PRO A 312 -7.17 0.39 -14.41
N ILE A 313 -6.62 -0.82 -14.42
CA ILE A 313 -5.66 -1.26 -15.45
C ILE A 313 -6.46 -2.06 -16.47
N THR A 314 -6.68 -1.47 -17.63
CA THR A 314 -7.60 -2.00 -18.64
C THR A 314 -6.94 -3.04 -19.54
N ARG A 315 -5.58 -3.00 -19.68
CA ARG A 315 -4.79 -3.89 -20.55
C ARG A 315 -3.48 -4.31 -19.86
N VAL A 316 -3.19 -5.60 -19.92
CA VAL A 316 -1.93 -6.17 -19.42
C VAL A 316 -1.41 -7.21 -20.45
N GLN A 317 -0.13 -7.13 -20.82
CA GLN A 317 0.50 -8.03 -21.80
C GLN A 317 -0.28 -8.14 -23.11
N THR A 318 -0.72 -7.00 -23.67
CA THR A 318 -1.56 -6.88 -24.87
C THR A 318 -3.00 -7.41 -24.73
N LEU A 319 -3.40 -7.93 -23.58
CA LEU A 319 -4.74 -8.44 -23.32
C LEU A 319 -5.58 -7.38 -22.60
N HIS A 320 -6.69 -6.97 -23.22
CA HIS A 320 -7.72 -6.18 -22.58
C HIS A 320 -8.44 -7.00 -21.51
N ILE A 321 -8.92 -6.34 -20.46
CA ILE A 321 -9.47 -7.00 -19.27
C ILE A 321 -10.87 -6.47 -18.98
N ARG A 322 -11.80 -7.40 -18.70
CA ARG A 322 -13.11 -7.11 -18.09
C ARG A 322 -13.29 -8.00 -16.87
N LYS A 323 -13.99 -7.48 -15.87
CA LYS A 323 -14.28 -8.23 -14.64
C LYS A 323 -15.77 -8.31 -14.40
N ILE A 324 -16.24 -9.51 -14.04
CA ILE A 324 -17.57 -9.75 -13.51
C ILE A 324 -17.38 -10.21 -12.06
N VAL A 325 -18.17 -9.67 -11.14
CA VAL A 325 -18.05 -9.97 -9.72
C VAL A 325 -19.34 -10.63 -9.26
N LEU A 326 -19.21 -11.81 -8.66
CA LEU A 326 -20.33 -12.50 -8.03
C LEU A 326 -20.23 -12.35 -6.51
N LYS A 327 -21.33 -11.93 -5.89
CA LYS A 327 -21.48 -11.84 -4.43
C LYS A 327 -22.48 -12.89 -3.97
N ILE A 328 -21.98 -13.99 -3.43
CA ILE A 328 -22.78 -15.15 -3.02
C ILE A 328 -22.85 -15.20 -1.50
N GLU A 329 -24.05 -15.30 -0.95
CA GLU A 329 -24.29 -15.42 0.48
C GLU A 329 -23.52 -16.62 1.07
N ILE A 330 -22.96 -16.49 2.26
CA ILE A 330 -22.23 -17.58 2.92
C ILE A 330 -23.12 -18.81 3.15
N ALA A 331 -24.42 -18.58 3.43
CA ALA A 331 -25.39 -19.66 3.64
C ALA A 331 -25.81 -20.38 2.34
N ALA A 332 -25.58 -19.76 1.17
CA ALA A 332 -25.97 -20.39 -0.11
C ALA A 332 -25.01 -21.53 -0.47
N ALA A 333 -25.56 -22.60 -1.04
CA ALA A 333 -24.77 -23.70 -1.57
C ALA A 333 -23.87 -23.20 -2.73
N ILE A 334 -22.61 -23.58 -2.74
CA ILE A 334 -21.65 -23.15 -3.77
C ILE A 334 -21.67 -24.07 -5.01
N ALA A 335 -22.08 -25.32 -4.85
CA ALA A 335 -22.10 -26.29 -5.94
C ALA A 335 -22.91 -25.84 -7.16
N PRO A 336 -24.17 -25.33 -7.04
CA PRO A 336 -24.89 -24.81 -8.19
C PRO A 336 -24.22 -23.63 -8.88
N VAL A 337 -23.48 -22.78 -8.13
CA VAL A 337 -22.73 -21.67 -8.69
C VAL A 337 -21.55 -22.18 -9.51
N ARG A 338 -20.87 -23.22 -9.03
CA ARG A 338 -19.76 -23.86 -9.75
C ARG A 338 -20.25 -24.47 -11.06
N GLU A 339 -21.34 -25.23 -11.05
CA GLU A 339 -21.94 -25.82 -12.27
C GLU A 339 -22.37 -24.78 -13.32
N ILE A 340 -22.71 -23.56 -12.89
CA ILE A 340 -23.05 -22.46 -13.80
C ILE A 340 -21.78 -21.86 -14.42
N LEU A 341 -20.64 -21.92 -13.73
CA LEU A 341 -19.37 -21.33 -14.17
C LEU A 341 -18.51 -22.30 -14.99
N GLU A 342 -18.68 -23.60 -14.82
CA GLU A 342 -18.06 -24.67 -15.61
C GLU A 342 -18.83 -24.93 -16.91
#